data_6dd0080f24b6cabd7d18a435559e2599
#
_entry.id   6dd0080f24b6cabd7d18a435559e2599
#
_cell.length_a   1.000
_cell.length_b   1.000
_cell.length_c   1.000
_cell.angle_alpha   90.00
_cell.angle_beta   90.00
_cell.angle_gamma   90.00
#
_symmetry.space_group_name_H-M   'P 1'
#
loop_
_entity.id
_entity.type
_entity.pdbx_description
1 polymer ?
#
loop_
_entity_poly.entity_id
_entity_poly.type
_entity_poly.pdbx_seq_one_letter_code
_entity_poly.pdbx_strand_id
1 'polypeptide(L)'
;MFSIAKKKAREAMLEEAKRQMYRNQVDFAEDNRPVSSINALYAELNREIFDGTLPAIEVKMNSRLRKTLGKAFYMLEAGGKMRPTRIEIKKSHQWTPRFLRKVMIHEMCHIWAYHFHNESGHGKKFWSKMKELGYPKTHCWDDAAPCEKDIWS
;
A
#
# COMPACT_ATOMS: atom_id res chain seq x y z
N MET A 1 -36.48 -20.05 -7.13
CA MET A 1 -35.65 -19.44 -8.19
C MET A 1 -35.15 -18.08 -7.73
N PHE A 2 -33.84 -17.86 -7.77
CA PHE A 2 -33.26 -16.58 -7.37
C PHE A 2 -33.42 -15.57 -8.50
N SER A 3 -33.73 -14.32 -8.15
CA SER A 3 -33.77 -13.23 -9.11
C SER A 3 -32.36 -12.99 -9.70
N ILE A 4 -32.32 -12.36 -10.89
CA ILE A 4 -31.05 -12.00 -11.55
C ILE A 4 -30.21 -11.11 -10.62
N ALA A 5 -30.85 -10.17 -9.89
CA ALA A 5 -30.17 -9.29 -8.96
C ALA A 5 -29.50 -10.06 -7.81
N LYS A 6 -30.18 -11.05 -7.23
CA LYS A 6 -29.61 -11.90 -6.18
C LYS A 6 -28.47 -12.74 -6.69
N LYS A 7 -28.58 -13.27 -7.92
CA LYS A 7 -27.53 -14.05 -8.55
C LYS A 7 -26.27 -13.20 -8.76
N LYS A 8 -26.43 -11.98 -9.29
CA LYS A 8 -25.31 -11.05 -9.51
C LYS A 8 -24.65 -10.64 -8.19
N ALA A 9 -25.45 -10.37 -7.15
CA ALA A 9 -24.92 -10.03 -5.83
C ALA A 9 -24.10 -11.19 -5.27
N ARG A 10 -24.58 -12.43 -5.39
CA ARG A 10 -23.85 -13.63 -4.96
C ARG A 10 -22.55 -13.82 -5.71
N GLU A 11 -22.56 -13.63 -7.04
CA GLU A 11 -21.37 -13.71 -7.86
C GLU A 11 -20.34 -12.66 -7.46
N ALA A 12 -20.76 -11.42 -7.20
CA ALA A 12 -19.89 -10.35 -6.73
C ALA A 12 -19.27 -10.68 -5.39
N MET A 13 -20.05 -11.26 -4.46
CA MET A 13 -19.54 -11.70 -3.16
C MET A 13 -18.51 -12.81 -3.28
N LEU A 14 -18.73 -13.76 -4.19
CA LEU A 14 -17.79 -14.86 -4.43
C LEU A 14 -16.47 -14.33 -5.02
N GLU A 15 -16.55 -13.39 -5.96
CA GLU A 15 -15.36 -12.78 -6.54
C GLU A 15 -14.57 -11.98 -5.50
N GLU A 16 -15.26 -11.23 -4.63
CA GLU A 16 -14.60 -10.51 -3.54
C GLU A 16 -13.94 -11.48 -2.56
N ALA A 17 -14.63 -12.58 -2.20
CA ALA A 17 -14.08 -13.62 -1.34
C ALA A 17 -12.81 -14.23 -1.94
N LYS A 18 -12.81 -14.51 -3.25
CA LYS A 18 -11.62 -15.02 -3.95
C LYS A 18 -10.48 -14.02 -3.91
N ARG A 19 -10.76 -12.75 -4.15
CA ARG A 19 -9.73 -11.69 -4.06
C ARG A 19 -9.15 -11.61 -2.66
N GLN A 20 -10.01 -11.67 -1.63
CA GLN A 20 -9.57 -11.64 -0.24
C GLN A 20 -8.72 -12.87 0.11
N MET A 21 -9.13 -14.06 -0.34
CA MET A 21 -8.35 -15.28 -0.18
C MET A 21 -6.98 -15.18 -0.84
N TYR A 22 -6.93 -14.63 -2.04
CA TYR A 22 -5.68 -14.43 -2.76
C TYR A 22 -4.76 -13.48 -1.98
N ARG A 23 -5.30 -12.36 -1.50
CA ARG A 23 -4.55 -11.39 -0.68
C ARG A 23 -4.01 -12.04 0.60
N ASN A 24 -4.81 -12.91 1.23
CA ASN A 24 -4.40 -13.61 2.46
C ASN A 24 -3.36 -14.71 2.18
N GLN A 25 -3.44 -15.37 1.03
CA GLN A 25 -2.49 -16.40 0.63
C GLN A 25 -1.16 -15.83 0.21
N VAL A 26 -1.16 -14.67 -0.42
CA VAL A 26 0.07 -13.95 -0.72
C VAL A 26 0.50 -13.28 0.57
N ASP A 27 1.30 -13.98 1.36
CA ASP A 27 1.95 -13.36 2.51
C ASP A 27 2.99 -12.39 1.97
N PHE A 28 2.60 -11.13 1.84
CA PHE A 28 3.49 -10.09 1.34
C PHE A 28 4.74 -9.94 2.22
N ALA A 29 4.65 -10.36 3.48
CA ALA A 29 5.80 -10.41 4.35
C ALA A 29 6.84 -11.43 3.88
N GLU A 30 6.40 -12.50 3.22
CA GLU A 30 7.27 -13.55 2.70
C GLU A 30 7.59 -13.38 1.22
N ASP A 31 6.96 -12.42 0.53
CA ASP A 31 7.19 -12.19 -0.90
C ASP A 31 8.55 -11.56 -1.13
N ASN A 32 9.49 -12.36 -1.56
CA ASN A 32 10.87 -11.96 -1.79
C ASN A 32 11.27 -12.06 -3.27
N ARG A 33 10.30 -11.97 -4.18
CA ARG A 33 10.58 -11.95 -5.61
C ARG A 33 11.47 -10.75 -5.96
N PRO A 34 12.43 -10.90 -6.89
CA PRO A 34 13.30 -9.80 -7.29
C PRO A 34 12.53 -8.56 -7.75
N VAL A 35 13.05 -7.39 -7.44
CA VAL A 35 12.48 -6.10 -7.82
C VAL A 35 13.37 -5.50 -8.90
N SER A 36 12.84 -5.33 -10.11
CA SER A 36 13.60 -4.79 -11.24
C SER A 36 13.81 -3.27 -11.13
N SER A 37 12.78 -2.55 -10.69
CA SER A 37 12.84 -1.11 -10.45
C SER A 37 11.77 -0.71 -9.46
N ILE A 38 11.96 0.45 -8.83
CA ILE A 38 10.99 0.96 -7.85
C ILE A 38 9.65 1.32 -8.54
N ASN A 39 9.71 1.83 -9.74
CA ASN A 39 8.49 2.16 -10.50
C ASN A 39 7.75 0.90 -10.94
N ALA A 40 8.47 -0.13 -11.35
CA ALA A 40 7.87 -1.43 -11.69
C ALA A 40 7.19 -2.05 -10.46
N LEU A 41 7.81 -1.92 -9.30
CA LEU A 41 7.23 -2.42 -8.05
C LEU A 41 5.91 -1.72 -7.73
N TYR A 42 5.86 -0.40 -7.84
CA TYR A 42 4.62 0.34 -7.61
C TYR A 42 3.51 -0.14 -8.57
N ALA A 43 3.82 -0.27 -9.85
CA ALA A 43 2.86 -0.71 -10.85
C ALA A 43 2.37 -2.14 -10.58
N GLU A 44 3.27 -3.04 -10.21
CA GLU A 44 2.95 -4.42 -9.86
C GLU A 44 2.00 -4.49 -8.66
N LEU A 45 2.35 -3.81 -7.58
CA LEU A 45 1.55 -3.79 -6.36
C LEU A 45 0.20 -3.10 -6.58
N ASN A 46 0.17 -2.06 -7.41
CA ASN A 46 -1.10 -1.41 -7.75
C ASN A 46 -2.05 -2.41 -8.42
N ARG A 47 -1.54 -3.19 -9.37
CA ARG A 47 -2.37 -4.24 -10.02
C ARG A 47 -2.77 -5.33 -9.05
N GLU A 48 -1.83 -5.83 -8.27
CA GLU A 48 -2.04 -7.03 -7.46
C GLU A 48 -2.90 -6.79 -6.22
N ILE A 49 -2.73 -5.65 -5.55
CA ILE A 49 -3.39 -5.43 -4.25
C ILE A 49 -4.29 -4.20 -4.18
N PHE A 50 -4.21 -3.31 -5.15
CA PHE A 50 -5.09 -2.12 -5.21
C PHE A 50 -5.99 -2.12 -6.46
N ASP A 51 -6.07 -3.25 -7.16
CA ASP A 51 -6.93 -3.44 -8.34
C ASP A 51 -6.66 -2.41 -9.45
N GLY A 52 -5.46 -1.88 -9.52
CA GLY A 52 -5.08 -0.86 -10.50
C GLY A 52 -5.73 0.50 -10.26
N THR A 53 -6.29 0.75 -9.07
CA THR A 53 -7.10 1.94 -8.79
C THR A 53 -6.29 3.16 -8.37
N LEU A 54 -5.03 2.99 -7.98
CA LEU A 54 -4.21 4.11 -7.57
C LEU A 54 -3.73 4.92 -8.78
N PRO A 55 -3.60 6.25 -8.63
CA PRO A 55 -3.14 7.08 -9.73
C PRO A 55 -1.66 6.81 -10.07
N ALA A 56 -1.28 7.09 -11.31
CA ALA A 56 0.11 7.11 -11.70
C ALA A 56 0.82 8.27 -11.00
N ILE A 57 1.89 7.97 -10.28
CA ILE A 57 2.67 8.96 -9.54
C ILE A 57 4.15 8.70 -9.73
N GLU A 58 4.98 9.69 -9.41
CA GLU A 58 6.42 9.51 -9.38
C GLU A 58 6.82 8.66 -8.18
N VAL A 59 7.66 7.65 -8.40
CA VAL A 59 8.26 6.87 -7.32
C VAL A 59 9.76 6.90 -7.51
N LYS A 60 10.50 7.33 -6.50
CA LYS A 60 11.94 7.48 -6.61
C LYS A 60 12.67 7.12 -5.32
N MET A 61 13.93 6.73 -5.47
CA MET A 61 14.85 6.58 -4.35
C MET A 61 15.38 7.96 -3.96
N ASN A 62 15.53 8.19 -2.65
CA ASN A 62 16.04 9.46 -2.14
C ASN A 62 17.17 9.20 -1.14
N SER A 63 18.38 9.65 -1.47
CA SER A 63 19.55 9.51 -0.60
C SER A 63 19.53 10.43 0.61
N ARG A 64 18.62 11.41 0.62
CA ARG A 64 18.51 12.40 1.71
C ARG A 64 17.54 11.98 2.81
N LEU A 65 16.73 10.96 2.61
CA LEU A 65 15.88 10.43 3.66
C LEU A 65 16.75 9.78 4.74
N ARG A 66 16.59 10.23 5.98
CA ARG A 66 17.40 9.74 7.11
C ARG A 66 16.58 9.05 8.17
N LYS A 67 15.46 9.67 8.58
CA LYS A 67 14.63 9.18 9.70
C LYS A 67 13.57 8.19 9.26
N THR A 68 13.06 8.30 8.04
CA THR A 68 12.01 7.44 7.52
C THR A 68 12.55 6.59 6.38
N LEU A 69 12.00 5.38 6.24
CA LEU A 69 12.35 4.47 5.16
C LEU A 69 11.60 4.79 3.87
N GLY A 70 10.45 5.41 4.00
CA GLY A 70 9.66 5.88 2.88
C GLY A 70 8.81 7.07 3.27
N LYS A 71 8.31 7.78 2.27
CA LYS A 71 7.45 8.93 2.47
C LYS A 71 6.52 9.11 1.28
N ALA A 72 5.24 9.32 1.56
CA ALA A 72 4.23 9.64 0.55
C ALA A 72 3.91 11.13 0.63
N PHE A 73 3.65 11.74 -0.52
CA PHE A 73 3.41 13.17 -0.64
C PHE A 73 2.11 13.45 -1.35
N TYR A 74 1.47 14.53 -0.96
CA TYR A 74 0.30 15.06 -1.63
C TYR A 74 0.42 16.57 -1.80
N MET A 75 -0.38 17.11 -2.71
CA MET A 75 -0.53 18.55 -2.90
C MET A 75 -1.99 18.90 -2.62
N LEU A 76 -2.22 19.97 -1.86
CA LEU A 76 -3.57 20.49 -1.65
C LEU A 76 -3.98 21.30 -2.88
N GLU A 77 -5.09 20.89 -3.48
CA GLU A 77 -5.73 21.65 -4.56
C GLU A 77 -6.76 22.62 -3.99
N ALA A 78 -7.25 23.52 -4.83
CA ALA A 78 -8.35 24.40 -4.48
C ALA A 78 -9.54 23.58 -4.01
N GLY A 79 -10.17 23.99 -2.91
CA GLY A 79 -11.25 23.22 -2.28
C GLY A 79 -10.81 22.17 -1.27
N GLY A 80 -9.49 22.06 -1.02
CA GLY A 80 -8.95 21.18 0.01
C GLY A 80 -8.75 19.73 -0.42
N LYS A 81 -8.86 19.44 -1.73
CA LYS A 81 -8.61 18.09 -2.24
C LYS A 81 -7.12 17.75 -2.16
N MET A 82 -6.82 16.61 -1.56
CA MET A 82 -5.45 16.06 -1.53
C MET A 82 -5.18 15.29 -2.81
N ARG A 83 -4.22 15.76 -3.60
CA ARG A 83 -3.80 15.07 -4.82
C ARG A 83 -2.48 14.36 -4.57
N PRO A 84 -2.43 13.03 -4.62
CA PRO A 84 -1.17 12.30 -4.46
C PRO A 84 -0.16 12.72 -5.54
N THR A 85 1.09 12.91 -5.16
CA THR A 85 2.11 13.37 -6.10
C THR A 85 3.26 12.41 -6.28
N ARG A 86 3.77 11.84 -5.21
CA ARG A 86 4.93 10.94 -5.31
C ARG A 86 5.13 10.11 -4.05
N ILE A 87 5.94 9.08 -4.20
CA ILE A 87 6.51 8.30 -3.10
C ILE A 87 8.03 8.40 -3.21
N GLU A 88 8.70 8.59 -2.09
CA GLU A 88 10.14 8.53 -1.99
C GLU A 88 10.54 7.39 -1.06
N ILE A 89 11.55 6.61 -1.46
CA ILE A 89 12.06 5.48 -0.69
C ILE A 89 13.52 5.76 -0.34
N LYS A 90 13.92 5.47 0.88
CA LYS A 90 15.29 5.71 1.37
C LYS A 90 16.29 4.88 0.57
N LYS A 91 17.21 5.56 -0.11
CA LYS A 91 18.23 4.90 -0.93
C LYS A 91 19.32 4.22 -0.09
N SER A 92 19.70 4.83 1.02
CA SER A 92 20.84 4.40 1.84
C SER A 92 20.52 3.27 2.82
N HIS A 93 19.54 2.44 2.51
CA HIS A 93 19.16 1.29 3.31
C HIS A 93 19.51 -0.01 2.56
N GLN A 94 19.81 -1.07 3.28
CA GLN A 94 20.01 -2.39 2.67
C GLN A 94 18.64 -3.06 2.51
N TRP A 95 18.11 -2.99 1.31
CA TRP A 95 16.78 -3.49 1.01
C TRP A 95 16.79 -4.96 0.61
N THR A 96 15.99 -5.77 1.30
CA THR A 96 15.54 -7.04 0.74
C THR A 96 14.28 -6.76 -0.10
N PRO A 97 14.01 -7.54 -1.16
CA PRO A 97 12.78 -7.38 -1.92
C PRO A 97 11.53 -7.44 -1.05
N ARG A 98 11.51 -8.33 -0.08
CA ARG A 98 10.40 -8.49 0.87
C ARG A 98 10.16 -7.22 1.70
N PHE A 99 11.21 -6.66 2.28
CA PHE A 99 11.08 -5.48 3.13
C PHE A 99 10.74 -4.24 2.30
N LEU A 100 11.31 -4.13 1.11
CA LEU A 100 10.98 -3.05 0.18
C LEU A 100 9.48 -3.06 -0.18
N ARG A 101 8.89 -4.25 -0.39
CA ARG A 101 7.46 -4.39 -0.64
C ARG A 101 6.63 -3.92 0.54
N LYS A 102 7.01 -4.28 1.75
CA LYS A 102 6.31 -3.83 2.96
C LYS A 102 6.27 -2.30 3.05
N VAL A 103 7.42 -1.67 2.88
CA VAL A 103 7.51 -0.21 2.93
C VAL A 103 6.72 0.43 1.80
N MET A 104 6.83 -0.10 0.58
CA MET A 104 6.07 0.40 -0.56
C MET A 104 4.56 0.30 -0.30
N ILE A 105 4.08 -0.83 0.19
CA ILE A 105 2.66 -1.01 0.51
C ILE A 105 2.19 0.00 1.55
N HIS A 106 2.99 0.26 2.58
CA HIS A 106 2.69 1.27 3.58
C HIS A 106 2.49 2.65 2.93
N GLU A 107 3.43 3.06 2.09
CA GLU A 107 3.34 4.35 1.41
C GLU A 107 2.18 4.39 0.40
N MET A 108 1.91 3.29 -0.26
CA MET A 108 0.76 3.17 -1.18
C MET A 108 -0.57 3.29 -0.44
N CYS A 109 -0.64 2.83 0.80
CA CYS A 109 -1.83 3.05 1.64
C CYS A 109 -2.05 4.53 1.94
N HIS A 110 -1.00 5.31 2.10
CA HIS A 110 -1.12 6.77 2.19
C HIS A 110 -1.67 7.36 0.90
N ILE A 111 -1.16 6.93 -0.25
CA ILE A 111 -1.66 7.36 -1.57
C ILE A 111 -3.15 7.06 -1.70
N TRP A 112 -3.55 5.85 -1.32
CA TRP A 112 -4.95 5.42 -1.32
C TRP A 112 -5.81 6.32 -0.42
N ALA A 113 -5.35 6.61 0.79
CA ALA A 113 -6.07 7.46 1.74
C ALA A 113 -6.19 8.90 1.23
N TYR A 114 -5.14 9.47 0.65
CA TYR A 114 -5.21 10.79 0.02
C TYR A 114 -6.24 10.82 -1.11
N HIS A 115 -6.12 9.86 -2.01
CA HIS A 115 -6.88 9.84 -3.26
C HIS A 115 -8.36 9.58 -3.04
N PHE A 116 -8.70 8.57 -2.24
CA PHE A 116 -10.09 8.13 -2.08
C PHE A 116 -10.79 8.71 -0.85
N HIS A 117 -10.06 9.12 0.16
CA HIS A 117 -10.64 9.53 1.44
C HIS A 117 -10.20 10.90 1.93
N ASN A 118 -9.36 11.57 1.18
CA ASN A 118 -8.86 12.90 1.54
C ASN A 118 -8.30 12.92 2.97
N GLU A 119 -7.59 11.86 3.35
CA GLU A 119 -7.04 11.68 4.68
C GLU A 119 -5.52 11.62 4.63
N SER A 120 -4.85 12.40 5.48
CA SER A 120 -3.41 12.35 5.66
C SER A 120 -3.02 11.72 7.00
N GLY A 121 -1.74 11.36 7.13
CA GLY A 121 -1.23 10.72 8.34
C GLY A 121 -1.69 9.28 8.49
N HIS A 122 -1.53 8.74 9.69
CA HIS A 122 -1.91 7.38 10.02
C HIS A 122 -3.32 7.35 10.65
N GLY A 123 -4.31 7.83 9.89
CA GLY A 123 -5.69 7.92 10.34
C GLY A 123 -6.47 6.62 10.20
N LYS A 124 -7.80 6.72 10.40
CA LYS A 124 -8.68 5.54 10.40
C LYS A 124 -8.71 4.82 9.06
N LYS A 125 -8.77 5.55 7.96
CA LYS A 125 -8.83 4.96 6.61
C LYS A 125 -7.52 4.28 6.27
N PHE A 126 -6.40 4.94 6.57
CA PHE A 126 -5.07 4.37 6.39
C PHE A 126 -4.96 3.01 7.10
N TRP A 127 -5.27 2.95 8.39
CA TRP A 127 -5.16 1.71 9.17
C TRP A 127 -6.18 0.65 8.76
N SER A 128 -7.35 1.08 8.31
CA SER A 128 -8.35 0.16 7.74
C SER A 128 -7.80 -0.56 6.51
N LYS A 129 -7.15 0.18 5.62
CA LYS A 129 -6.54 -0.39 4.41
C LYS A 129 -5.37 -1.30 4.76
N MET A 130 -4.49 -0.87 5.65
CA MET A 130 -3.37 -1.68 6.12
C MET A 130 -3.84 -3.01 6.70
N LYS A 131 -4.88 -2.97 7.53
CA LYS A 131 -5.48 -4.17 8.12
C LYS A 131 -6.07 -5.09 7.05
N GLU A 132 -6.79 -4.52 6.09
CA GLU A 132 -7.34 -5.28 4.96
C GLU A 132 -6.25 -6.04 4.21
N LEU A 133 -5.09 -5.42 4.04
CA LEU A 133 -3.97 -6.02 3.33
C LEU A 133 -3.13 -6.98 4.19
N GLY A 134 -3.53 -7.22 5.43
CA GLY A 134 -2.84 -8.15 6.32
C GLY A 134 -1.81 -7.52 7.24
N TYR A 135 -1.80 -6.20 7.34
CA TYR A 135 -0.85 -5.45 8.18
C TYR A 135 -1.58 -4.65 9.25
N PRO A 136 -2.12 -5.30 10.30
CA PRO A 136 -2.79 -4.58 11.38
C PRO A 136 -1.79 -3.71 12.16
N LYS A 137 -2.32 -2.74 12.89
CA LYS A 137 -1.52 -1.77 13.64
C LYS A 137 -0.53 -2.41 14.62
N THR A 138 -0.86 -3.58 15.13
CA THR A 138 -0.01 -4.35 16.05
C THR A 138 0.96 -5.28 15.35
N HIS A 139 0.91 -5.35 14.02
CA HIS A 139 1.77 -6.24 13.25
C HIS A 139 3.21 -5.74 13.25
N CYS A 140 4.15 -6.69 13.39
CA CYS A 140 5.57 -6.38 13.29
C CYS A 140 5.99 -6.33 11.82
N TRP A 141 6.60 -5.24 11.42
CA TRP A 141 6.88 -4.93 10.01
C TRP A 141 8.17 -5.52 9.50
N ASP A 142 9.09 -5.84 10.39
CA ASP A 142 10.41 -6.28 10.02
C ASP A 142 10.82 -7.48 10.86
N ASP A 143 11.26 -8.52 10.22
CA ASP A 143 11.73 -9.72 10.91
C ASP A 143 13.09 -9.53 11.57
N ALA A 144 13.85 -8.55 11.10
CA ALA A 144 15.19 -8.25 11.59
C ALA A 144 15.25 -7.06 12.51
N ALA A 145 14.20 -6.21 12.52
CA ALA A 145 14.16 -5.00 13.31
C ALA A 145 12.85 -4.94 14.11
N PRO A 146 12.83 -4.26 15.24
CA PRO A 146 11.60 -4.08 16.00
C PRO A 146 10.55 -3.30 15.21
N CYS A 147 9.30 -3.48 15.58
CA CYS A 147 8.18 -2.70 15.06
C CYS A 147 8.23 -1.31 15.64
N GLU A 148 9.04 -0.46 15.07
CA GLU A 148 9.20 0.88 15.53
C GLU A 148 8.28 1.84 14.78
N LYS A 149 7.53 2.63 15.52
CA LYS A 149 6.63 3.64 14.95
C LYS A 149 7.40 4.67 14.12
N ASP A 150 8.67 4.88 14.48
CA ASP A 150 9.49 5.94 13.91
C ASP A 150 10.01 5.63 12.50
N ILE A 151 9.95 4.38 12.06
CA ILE A 151 10.36 4.03 10.69
C ILE A 151 9.24 4.26 9.67
N TRP A 152 8.02 4.53 10.12
CA TRP A 152 6.85 4.70 9.26
C TRP A 152 6.40 6.16 9.25
N SER A 153 6.49 6.78 8.13
CA SER A 153 5.99 8.15 7.93
C SER A 153 4.50 8.20 7.70
#